data_3c51c48a3cd7852cdf27049d40a2ea04
#
_entry.id   3c51c48a3cd7852cdf27049d40a2ea04
#
_cell.length_a   1.000
_cell.length_b   1.000
_cell.length_c   1.000
_cell.angle_alpha   90.00
_cell.angle_beta   90.00
_cell.angle_gamma   90.00
#
_symmetry.space_group_name_H-M   'P 1'
#
loop_
_entity.id
_entity.type
_entity.pdbx_description
1 polymer ?
#
loop_
_entity_poly.entity_id
_entity_poly.type
_entity_poly.pdbx_seq_one_letter_code
_entity_poly.pdbx_strand_id
1 'polypeptide(L)'
;MEKGILKVELEHPDHINTCNLSHDHSWITIYVGSGVTLANSELELALGDLIVEDLDFVDSEFEMALGDVDFTGTLHGRCKFDVALGDVRMALNGSRSDYRIEAENAMGSLGIGGAYYDQKMANSWKDTSGTHHLKVENAMGDTDIQFR
;
A
#
# COMPACT_ATOMS: atom_id res chain seq x y z
N MET A 1 28.25 4.99 -4.47
CA MET A 1 27.10 4.24 -3.94
C MET A 1 26.60 3.31 -5.03
N GLU A 2 26.79 2.03 -4.87
CA GLU A 2 26.18 1.05 -5.76
C GLU A 2 24.67 1.06 -5.50
N LYS A 3 23.89 1.30 -6.55
CA LYS A 3 22.43 1.11 -6.49
C LYS A 3 22.19 -0.39 -6.48
N GLY A 4 21.94 -0.95 -5.32
CA GLY A 4 21.51 -2.34 -5.21
C GLY A 4 20.05 -2.47 -5.65
N ILE A 5 19.74 -3.46 -6.47
CA ILE A 5 18.36 -3.86 -6.79
C ILE A 5 18.10 -5.13 -5.98
N LEU A 6 17.09 -5.08 -5.11
CA LEU A 6 16.57 -6.28 -4.45
C LEU A 6 15.36 -6.78 -5.26
N LYS A 7 15.45 -8.00 -5.74
CA LYS A 7 14.33 -8.69 -6.39
C LYS A 7 13.95 -9.90 -5.55
N VAL A 8 12.71 -9.96 -5.11
CA VAL A 8 12.16 -11.10 -4.38
C VAL A 8 10.97 -11.62 -5.17
N GLU A 9 11.05 -12.85 -5.63
CA GLU A 9 9.98 -13.54 -6.34
C GLU A 9 9.62 -14.82 -5.59
N LEU A 10 8.32 -15.03 -5.37
CA LEU A 10 7.80 -16.32 -4.91
C LEU A 10 7.22 -17.05 -6.12
N GLU A 11 7.92 -18.09 -6.55
CA GLU A 11 7.39 -19.02 -7.54
C GLU A 11 6.64 -20.15 -6.83
N HIS A 12 5.39 -20.37 -7.22
CA HIS A 12 4.68 -21.59 -6.84
C HIS A 12 5.25 -22.76 -7.63
N PRO A 13 5.69 -23.83 -6.97
CA PRO A 13 6.08 -25.04 -7.69
C PRO A 13 4.86 -25.65 -8.38
N ASP A 14 4.97 -25.92 -9.67
CA ASP A 14 3.91 -26.42 -10.57
C ASP A 14 3.42 -27.87 -10.24
N HIS A 15 3.77 -28.42 -9.09
CA HIS A 15 3.37 -29.78 -8.70
C HIS A 15 2.85 -29.83 -7.27
N ILE A 16 1.57 -29.51 -7.08
CA ILE A 16 0.84 -29.95 -5.89
C ILE A 16 0.05 -31.21 -6.23
N ASN A 17 0.70 -32.35 -6.17
CA ASN A 17 0.05 -33.64 -6.00
C ASN A 17 0.10 -33.97 -4.52
N THR A 18 -0.85 -33.49 -3.75
CA THR A 18 -1.44 -34.14 -2.58
C THR A 18 -2.24 -33.12 -1.79
N CYS A 19 -3.50 -33.43 -1.55
CA CYS A 19 -4.40 -32.70 -0.64
C CYS A 19 -3.91 -32.85 0.81
N ASN A 20 -2.91 -32.08 1.20
CA ASN A 20 -2.62 -31.81 2.58
C ASN A 20 -2.91 -30.32 2.79
N LEU A 21 -4.14 -30.04 3.23
CA LEU A 21 -4.55 -28.74 3.73
C LEU A 21 -3.88 -28.50 5.10
N SER A 22 -2.57 -28.35 5.11
CA SER A 22 -1.91 -27.65 6.18
C SER A 22 -2.10 -26.16 5.88
N HIS A 23 -2.74 -25.46 6.77
CA HIS A 23 -2.85 -23.99 6.73
C HIS A 23 -1.49 -23.40 7.09
N ASP A 24 -0.51 -23.58 6.22
CA ASP A 24 0.79 -22.93 6.36
C ASP A 24 0.63 -21.50 5.84
N HIS A 25 0.50 -20.56 6.77
CA HIS A 25 0.65 -19.15 6.47
C HIS A 25 2.11 -18.91 6.12
N SER A 26 2.37 -18.58 4.86
CA SER A 26 3.70 -18.20 4.41
C SER A 26 3.84 -16.68 4.50
N TRP A 27 4.91 -16.21 5.11
CA TRP A 27 5.25 -14.78 5.13
C TRP A 27 6.70 -14.55 4.72
N ILE A 28 6.95 -13.41 4.13
CA ILE A 28 8.29 -12.90 3.86
C ILE A 28 8.46 -11.64 4.70
N THR A 29 9.54 -11.59 5.46
CA THR A 29 9.92 -10.39 6.19
C THR A 29 11.21 -9.82 5.61
N ILE A 30 11.18 -8.56 5.20
CA ILE A 30 12.35 -7.86 4.67
C ILE A 30 12.74 -6.78 5.70
N TYR A 31 13.94 -6.91 6.24
CA TYR A 31 14.50 -5.92 7.16
C TYR A 31 15.31 -4.91 6.38
N VAL A 32 14.97 -3.65 6.53
CA VAL A 32 15.67 -2.52 5.92
C VAL A 32 16.41 -1.74 7.01
N GLY A 33 17.65 -1.37 6.74
CA GLY A 33 18.46 -0.60 7.70
C GLY A 33 17.83 0.77 7.97
N SER A 34 18.00 1.29 9.19
CA SER A 34 17.49 2.60 9.57
C SER A 34 18.07 3.72 8.67
N GLY A 35 17.22 4.64 8.24
CA GLY A 35 17.60 5.76 7.38
C GLY A 35 17.80 5.39 5.90
N VAL A 36 17.39 4.19 5.49
CA VAL A 36 17.36 3.80 4.09
C VAL A 36 16.02 4.20 3.49
N THR A 37 16.07 4.90 2.36
CA THR A 37 14.90 5.21 1.55
C THR A 37 14.84 4.28 0.36
N LEU A 38 13.71 3.62 0.15
CA LEU A 38 13.45 2.75 -0.98
C LEU A 38 12.92 3.57 -2.16
N ALA A 39 13.63 3.56 -3.27
CA ALA A 39 13.28 4.37 -4.44
C ALA A 39 12.93 3.49 -5.64
N ASN A 40 11.93 3.92 -6.41
CA ASN A 40 11.44 3.22 -7.60
C ASN A 40 11.11 1.75 -7.29
N SER A 41 10.43 1.53 -6.18
CA SER A 41 10.04 0.19 -5.76
C SER A 41 8.73 -0.19 -6.44
N GLU A 42 8.68 -1.43 -6.89
CA GLU A 42 7.48 -2.05 -7.44
C GLU A 42 7.18 -3.30 -6.61
N LEU A 43 5.97 -3.38 -6.10
CA LEU A 43 5.54 -4.48 -5.25
C LEU A 43 4.18 -4.98 -5.74
N GLU A 44 4.18 -6.21 -6.22
CA GLU A 44 2.97 -6.90 -6.68
C GLU A 44 2.65 -8.06 -5.74
N LEU A 45 1.43 -8.10 -5.23
CA LEU A 45 0.96 -9.16 -4.35
C LEU A 45 -0.42 -9.65 -4.80
N ALA A 46 -0.48 -10.87 -5.32
CA ALA A 46 -1.74 -11.44 -5.79
C ALA A 46 -2.66 -11.87 -4.65
N LEU A 47 -2.10 -12.38 -3.56
CA LEU A 47 -2.86 -12.86 -2.40
C LEU A 47 -2.01 -12.73 -1.13
N GLY A 48 -2.55 -12.07 -0.13
CA GLY A 48 -1.92 -11.87 1.18
C GLY A 48 -1.91 -10.41 1.62
N ASP A 49 -1.51 -10.17 2.84
CA ASP A 49 -1.48 -8.85 3.44
C ASP A 49 -0.09 -8.21 3.31
N LEU A 50 -0.07 -6.90 3.09
CA LEU A 50 1.14 -6.09 3.07
C LEU A 50 1.22 -5.27 4.36
N ILE A 51 2.26 -5.51 5.15
CA ILE A 51 2.56 -4.72 6.34
C ILE A 51 3.89 -3.99 6.14
N VAL A 52 3.85 -2.68 6.21
CA VAL A 52 5.02 -1.81 6.13
C VAL A 52 5.14 -1.02 7.43
N GLU A 53 6.27 -1.15 8.09
CA GLU A 53 6.54 -0.48 9.37
C GLU A 53 7.71 0.50 9.25
N ASP A 54 7.42 1.79 9.40
CA ASP A 54 8.38 2.90 9.47
C ASP A 54 9.43 2.93 8.35
N LEU A 55 8.99 2.74 7.11
CA LEU A 55 9.83 2.83 5.92
C LEU A 55 9.51 4.06 5.07
N ASP A 56 10.54 4.58 4.41
CA ASP A 56 10.43 5.70 3.48
C ASP A 56 10.54 5.20 2.04
N PHE A 57 9.56 5.57 1.21
CA PHE A 57 9.53 5.24 -0.21
C PHE A 57 9.54 6.50 -1.07
N VAL A 58 10.17 6.40 -2.24
CA VAL A 58 10.19 7.45 -3.26
C VAL A 58 9.82 6.86 -4.61
N ASP A 59 8.86 7.47 -5.30
CA ASP A 59 8.45 7.10 -6.66
C ASP A 59 8.16 5.59 -6.79
N SER A 60 7.24 5.09 -5.97
CA SER A 60 7.01 3.65 -5.81
C SER A 60 5.56 3.26 -6.09
N GLU A 61 5.35 2.03 -6.55
CA GLU A 61 4.05 1.47 -6.90
C GLU A 61 3.79 0.15 -6.17
N PHE A 62 2.56 0.01 -5.67
CA PHE A 62 2.09 -1.14 -4.91
C PHE A 62 0.80 -1.64 -5.53
N GLU A 63 0.78 -2.88 -6.02
CA GLU A 63 -0.38 -3.52 -6.61
C GLU A 63 -0.78 -4.74 -5.80
N MET A 64 -2.04 -4.78 -5.36
CA MET A 64 -2.58 -5.87 -4.57
C MET A 64 -3.92 -6.34 -5.12
N ALA A 65 -4.02 -7.65 -5.41
CA ALA A 65 -5.27 -8.19 -5.90
C ALA A 65 -6.22 -8.58 -4.75
N LEU A 66 -5.71 -9.22 -3.69
CA LEU A 66 -6.53 -9.67 -2.56
C LEU A 66 -5.72 -9.65 -1.27
N GLY A 67 -6.13 -8.84 -0.30
CA GLY A 67 -5.52 -8.71 1.02
C GLY A 67 -5.50 -7.27 1.52
N ASP A 68 -5.14 -7.09 2.75
CA ASP A 68 -5.12 -5.81 3.43
C ASP A 68 -3.75 -5.12 3.32
N VAL A 69 -3.75 -3.80 3.32
CA VAL A 69 -2.55 -2.96 3.38
C VAL A 69 -2.53 -2.21 4.70
N ASP A 70 -1.52 -2.47 5.51
CA ASP A 70 -1.17 -1.66 6.68
C ASP A 70 0.18 -0.98 6.43
N PHE A 71 0.15 0.33 6.17
CA PHE A 71 1.34 1.11 5.83
C PHE A 71 1.62 2.17 6.89
N THR A 72 2.84 2.17 7.39
CA THR A 72 3.36 3.21 8.27
C THR A 72 4.70 3.71 7.73
N GLY A 73 4.85 5.02 7.52
CA GLY A 73 6.09 5.56 6.99
C GLY A 73 5.92 6.88 6.25
N THR A 74 6.86 7.19 5.38
CA THR A 74 6.86 8.40 4.57
C THR A 74 6.84 8.06 3.09
N LEU A 75 6.01 8.77 2.33
CA LEU A 75 5.93 8.63 0.89
C LEU A 75 6.40 9.93 0.24
N HIS A 76 7.41 9.84 -0.59
CA HIS A 76 7.99 10.98 -1.31
C HIS A 76 7.79 10.82 -2.82
N GLY A 77 7.82 11.95 -3.53
CA GLY A 77 7.66 11.94 -4.99
C GLY A 77 6.26 11.47 -5.37
N ARG A 78 6.17 10.48 -6.23
CA ARG A 78 4.90 9.91 -6.71
C ARG A 78 4.79 8.46 -6.27
N CYS A 79 3.85 8.19 -5.37
CA CYS A 79 3.56 6.83 -4.91
C CYS A 79 2.12 6.46 -5.23
N LYS A 80 1.92 5.21 -5.67
CA LYS A 80 0.62 4.67 -6.06
C LYS A 80 0.33 3.37 -5.35
N PHE A 81 -0.92 3.21 -4.91
CA PHE A 81 -1.46 1.98 -4.34
C PHE A 81 -2.72 1.60 -5.11
N ASP A 82 -2.70 0.43 -5.74
CA ASP A 82 -3.84 -0.20 -6.39
C ASP A 82 -4.23 -1.45 -5.61
N VAL A 83 -5.43 -1.44 -5.04
CA VAL A 83 -5.97 -2.57 -4.28
C VAL A 83 -7.31 -2.98 -4.87
N ALA A 84 -7.43 -4.23 -5.30
CA ALA A 84 -8.68 -4.70 -5.86
C ALA A 84 -9.68 -5.12 -4.77
N LEU A 85 -9.22 -5.85 -3.77
CA LEU A 85 -10.05 -6.36 -2.67
C LEU A 85 -9.26 -6.35 -1.36
N GLY A 86 -9.68 -5.55 -0.40
CA GLY A 86 -9.09 -5.44 0.94
C GLY A 86 -9.16 -4.05 1.51
N ASP A 87 -8.80 -3.91 2.76
CA ASP A 87 -8.75 -2.63 3.43
C ASP A 87 -7.37 -1.98 3.30
N VAL A 88 -7.35 -0.67 3.15
CA VAL A 88 -6.11 0.13 3.08
C VAL A 88 -6.04 1.04 4.30
N ARG A 89 -5.08 0.81 5.17
CA ARG A 89 -4.80 1.64 6.34
C ARG A 89 -3.42 2.25 6.21
N MET A 90 -3.34 3.57 6.25
CA MET A 90 -2.09 4.30 6.13
C MET A 90 -1.91 5.27 7.29
N ALA A 91 -0.75 5.26 7.92
CA ALA A 91 -0.30 6.26 8.88
C ALA A 91 0.97 6.93 8.34
N LEU A 92 0.77 8.05 7.65
CA LEU A 92 1.84 8.79 6.97
C LEU A 92 2.51 9.78 7.91
N ASN A 93 3.85 9.79 7.91
CA ASN A 93 4.62 10.77 8.64
C ASN A 93 4.52 12.14 7.94
N GLY A 94 4.31 13.19 8.73
CA GLY A 94 4.20 14.56 8.26
C GLY A 94 2.79 15.12 8.28
N SER A 95 2.63 16.30 7.74
CA SER A 95 1.35 16.99 7.71
C SER A 95 0.55 16.61 6.47
N ARG A 96 -0.77 16.62 6.56
CA ARG A 96 -1.64 16.45 5.41
C ARG A 96 -1.32 17.41 4.26
N SER A 97 -0.89 18.62 4.58
CA SER A 97 -0.52 19.65 3.58
C SER A 97 0.73 19.30 2.78
N ASP A 98 1.53 18.34 3.22
CA ASP A 98 2.72 17.87 2.51
C ASP A 98 2.35 16.95 1.35
N TYR A 99 1.16 16.38 1.39
CA TYR A 99 0.67 15.38 0.44
C TYR A 99 -0.41 15.94 -0.48
N ARG A 100 -0.19 15.74 -1.76
CA ARG A 100 -1.22 15.83 -2.80
C ARG A 100 -1.85 14.46 -2.96
N ILE A 101 -3.11 14.31 -2.56
CA ILE A 101 -3.77 13.02 -2.49
C ILE A 101 -4.85 12.91 -3.56
N GLU A 102 -4.83 11.80 -4.28
CA GLU A 102 -5.92 11.33 -5.12
C GLU A 102 -6.34 9.95 -4.59
N ALA A 103 -7.52 9.87 -4.01
CA ALA A 103 -8.04 8.63 -3.45
C ALA A 103 -9.40 8.30 -4.10
N GLU A 104 -9.51 7.08 -4.60
CA GLU A 104 -10.72 6.54 -5.20
C GLU A 104 -11.07 5.22 -4.52
N ASN A 105 -12.31 5.12 -4.03
CA ASN A 105 -12.84 3.89 -3.44
C ASN A 105 -14.18 3.56 -4.09
N ALA A 106 -14.26 2.47 -4.83
CA ALA A 106 -15.47 2.14 -5.55
C ALA A 106 -16.56 1.56 -4.64
N MET A 107 -16.21 0.72 -3.67
CA MET A 107 -17.16 0.14 -2.70
C MET A 107 -16.52 0.07 -1.33
N GLY A 108 -17.10 0.80 -0.36
CA GLY A 108 -16.60 0.93 1.01
C GLY A 108 -16.48 2.39 1.44
N SER A 109 -15.89 2.63 2.60
CA SER A 109 -15.69 3.97 3.14
C SER A 109 -14.33 4.54 2.78
N LEU A 110 -14.23 5.86 2.66
CA LEU A 110 -12.99 6.59 2.47
C LEU A 110 -12.78 7.57 3.61
N GLY A 111 -11.72 7.37 4.39
CA GLY A 111 -11.28 8.24 5.47
C GLY A 111 -9.97 8.96 5.11
N ILE A 112 -9.89 10.28 5.33
CA ILE A 112 -8.68 11.06 5.12
C ILE A 112 -8.51 12.07 6.25
N GLY A 113 -7.46 11.92 7.05
CA GLY A 113 -7.14 12.80 8.15
C GLY A 113 -8.27 12.90 9.19
N GLY A 114 -8.98 11.80 9.45
CA GLY A 114 -10.10 11.73 10.38
C GLY A 114 -11.44 12.19 9.83
N ALA A 115 -11.52 12.65 8.58
CA ALA A 115 -12.78 12.93 7.91
C ALA A 115 -13.20 11.71 7.08
N TYR A 116 -14.44 11.25 7.27
CA TYR A 116 -14.98 10.10 6.56
C TYR A 116 -15.97 10.51 5.49
N TYR A 117 -15.83 9.93 4.32
CA TYR A 117 -16.70 10.10 3.16
C TYR A 117 -17.42 8.77 2.92
N ASP A 118 -18.60 8.64 3.51
CA ASP A 118 -19.43 7.44 3.37
C ASP A 118 -20.51 7.69 2.30
N GLN A 119 -20.15 7.46 1.06
CA GLN A 119 -21.11 7.36 -0.04
C GLN A 119 -21.15 5.89 -0.48
N LYS A 120 -22.31 5.31 -0.52
CA LYS A 120 -22.54 3.88 -0.78
C LYS A 120 -22.00 3.37 -2.12
N MET A 121 -21.55 4.24 -3.01
CA MET A 121 -20.95 3.92 -4.30
C MET A 121 -20.00 5.04 -4.75
N ALA A 122 -18.77 4.67 -5.09
CA ALA A 122 -17.74 5.52 -5.66
C ALA A 122 -17.42 6.80 -4.84
N ASN A 123 -16.60 6.65 -3.81
CA ASN A 123 -16.00 7.77 -3.11
C ASN A 123 -14.73 8.19 -3.86
N SER A 124 -14.65 9.44 -4.25
CA SER A 124 -13.41 10.00 -4.76
C SER A 124 -13.05 11.30 -4.05
N TRP A 125 -11.79 11.46 -3.74
CA TRP A 125 -11.26 12.64 -3.09
C TRP A 125 -9.97 13.08 -3.77
N LYS A 126 -9.85 14.36 -4.05
CA LYS A 126 -8.69 14.94 -4.71
C LYS A 126 -8.27 16.25 -4.07
N ASP A 127 -7.03 16.31 -3.61
CA ASP A 127 -6.36 17.53 -3.19
C ASP A 127 -5.17 17.80 -4.11
N THR A 128 -5.00 19.02 -4.50
CA THR A 128 -3.91 19.45 -5.40
C THR A 128 -2.79 20.17 -4.65
N SER A 129 -2.92 20.33 -3.34
CA SER A 129 -1.86 20.87 -2.49
C SER A 129 -0.85 19.79 -2.10
N GLY A 130 0.35 20.21 -1.74
CA GLY A 130 1.43 19.31 -1.33
C GLY A 130 2.41 18.95 -2.43
N THR A 131 3.60 18.51 -2.00
CA THR A 131 4.73 18.17 -2.88
C THR A 131 4.83 16.69 -3.16
N HIS A 132 4.32 15.85 -2.26
CA HIS A 132 4.32 14.39 -2.39
C HIS A 132 2.98 13.93 -2.96
N HIS A 133 3.02 13.23 -4.08
CA HIS A 133 1.81 12.78 -4.77
C HIS A 133 1.50 11.34 -4.35
N LEU A 134 0.41 11.17 -3.62
CA LEU A 134 -0.15 9.88 -3.24
C LEU A 134 -1.41 9.61 -4.05
N LYS A 135 -1.43 8.51 -4.78
CA LYS A 135 -2.63 7.99 -5.43
C LYS A 135 -3.03 6.66 -4.80
N VAL A 136 -4.27 6.53 -4.37
CA VAL A 136 -4.84 5.28 -3.83
C VAL A 136 -6.10 4.95 -4.59
N GLU A 137 -6.13 3.78 -5.20
CA GLU A 137 -7.30 3.20 -5.86
C GLU A 137 -7.67 1.90 -5.13
N ASN A 138 -8.88 1.85 -4.56
CA ASN A 138 -9.40 0.64 -3.92
C ASN A 138 -10.76 0.29 -4.52
N ALA A 139 -10.86 -0.88 -5.12
CA ALA A 139 -12.12 -1.26 -5.74
C ALA A 139 -13.15 -1.76 -4.71
N MET A 140 -12.72 -2.50 -3.68
CA MET A 140 -13.64 -3.04 -2.69
C MET A 140 -12.96 -3.21 -1.33
N GLY A 141 -13.44 -2.48 -0.32
CA GLY A 141 -12.92 -2.42 1.04
C GLY A 141 -12.91 -0.98 1.56
N ASP A 142 -12.43 -0.78 2.76
CA ASP A 142 -12.33 0.54 3.37
C ASP A 142 -10.92 1.13 3.16
N THR A 143 -10.84 2.43 2.95
CA THR A 143 -9.56 3.14 2.84
C THR A 143 -9.49 4.20 3.93
N ASP A 144 -8.47 4.17 4.77
CA ASP A 144 -8.23 5.16 5.83
C ASP A 144 -6.78 5.66 5.79
N ILE A 145 -6.61 6.96 5.54
CA ILE A 145 -5.33 7.64 5.45
C ILE A 145 -5.22 8.64 6.59
N GLN A 146 -4.31 8.39 7.52
CA GLN A 146 -4.03 9.23 8.67
C GLN A 146 -2.64 9.89 8.55
N PHE A 147 -2.44 10.99 9.27
CA PHE A 147 -1.17 11.73 9.33
C PHE A 147 -0.71 11.83 10.78
N ARG A 148 0.59 11.65 11.00
CA ARG A 148 1.20 11.67 12.34
C ARG A 148 2.51 12.46 12.40
#